data_c59cef70f2bec1676d9c2d9cc6fa1986
#
_entry.id   c59cef70f2bec1676d9c2d9cc6fa1986
#
_cell.length_a   1.000
_cell.length_b   1.000
_cell.length_c   1.000
_cell.angle_alpha   90.00
_cell.angle_beta   90.00
_cell.angle_gamma   90.00
#
_symmetry.space_group_name_H-M   'P 1'
#
loop_
_entity.id
_entity.type
_entity.pdbx_description
1 polymer ?
#
loop_
_entity_poly.entity_id
_entity_poly.type
_entity_poly.pdbx_seq_one_letter_code
_entity_poly.pdbx_strand_id
1 'polypeptide(L)'
;MKTICIVVGARPNFVKVAPLIRAIEHSGKGRYSLVYAGRDDDATLEPSLFDDLQMPRPDVFLGVDSTRLNEITSQVMARFDAFLDCYPVDVVIVVDDLASTMAAAIVAKKRGLTLAHLVAGTRSFDMKMPKEVNRLVIDALSDILFTAGIRSNSVASREQGEGSNTYMVGNILMDSLRFCQPRLRQPTLESLPCGGKLEEGWAEAPYLVLTINRRALLAEEARERLGQMLQAITQAAGPIPVIAPLRDEAMRVVSRAAALVPVAPLSYLAFGWLTAHARGIITDSGNVAEEATFNGVPCITLNSYTEHQETVSVGTNVLVGEDPQRLAQAVRQMVAGEWKRGSLPDRWDGRTAERIVKILLE
;
A
#
# COMPACT_ATOMS: atom_id res chain seq x y z
N MET A 1 -12.27 25.81 -14.46
CA MET A 1 -11.19 24.92 -13.99
C MET A 1 -11.78 24.14 -12.81
N LYS A 2 -11.81 22.78 -12.88
CA LYS A 2 -12.40 21.97 -11.80
C LYS A 2 -11.51 22.02 -10.55
N THR A 3 -12.15 22.10 -9.39
CA THR A 3 -11.49 22.04 -8.06
C THR A 3 -11.70 20.66 -7.46
N ILE A 4 -10.60 19.96 -7.17
CA ILE A 4 -10.59 18.58 -6.71
C ILE A 4 -10.12 18.56 -5.26
N CYS A 5 -10.87 17.91 -4.37
CA CYS A 5 -10.42 17.61 -3.01
C CYS A 5 -9.95 16.15 -2.95
N ILE A 6 -8.69 15.92 -2.60
CA ILE A 6 -8.12 14.59 -2.43
C ILE A 6 -8.01 14.30 -0.93
N VAL A 7 -8.76 13.29 -0.44
CA VAL A 7 -8.78 12.93 0.97
C VAL A 7 -7.93 11.69 1.21
N VAL A 8 -6.96 11.79 2.11
CA VAL A 8 -6.06 10.73 2.52
C VAL A 8 -6.15 10.49 4.03
N GLY A 9 -6.02 9.25 4.46
CA GLY A 9 -6.20 8.89 5.86
C GLY A 9 -5.00 8.18 6.50
N ALA A 10 -3.99 7.80 5.72
CA ALA A 10 -2.81 7.10 6.21
C ALA A 10 -1.62 7.23 5.24
N ARG A 11 -0.41 6.98 5.75
CA ARG A 11 0.85 7.03 4.98
C ARG A 11 0.79 6.32 3.61
N PRO A 12 0.22 5.11 3.45
CA PRO A 12 0.16 4.43 2.14
C PRO A 12 -0.66 5.19 1.09
N ASN A 13 -1.63 6.01 1.50
CA ASN A 13 -2.41 6.80 0.54
C ASN A 13 -1.55 7.86 -0.15
N PHE A 14 -0.56 8.46 0.53
CA PHE A 14 0.32 9.46 -0.08
C PHE A 14 1.08 8.88 -1.27
N VAL A 15 1.54 7.64 -1.17
CA VAL A 15 2.21 6.95 -2.29
C VAL A 15 1.28 6.83 -3.50
N LYS A 16 -0.01 6.63 -3.29
CA LYS A 16 -1.01 6.48 -4.35
C LYS A 16 -1.49 7.81 -4.92
N VAL A 17 -1.51 8.87 -4.13
CA VAL A 17 -1.98 10.18 -4.61
C VAL A 17 -0.87 11.06 -5.19
N ALA A 18 0.38 10.82 -4.85
CA ALA A 18 1.50 11.57 -5.39
C ALA A 18 1.51 11.63 -6.95
N PRO A 19 1.35 10.52 -7.68
CA PRO A 19 1.27 10.57 -9.14
C PRO A 19 0.03 11.30 -9.64
N LEU A 20 -1.09 11.22 -8.92
CA LEU A 20 -2.31 11.92 -9.29
C LEU A 20 -2.13 13.44 -9.17
N ILE A 21 -1.51 13.91 -8.09
CA ILE A 21 -1.16 15.32 -7.88
C ILE A 21 -0.30 15.84 -9.03
N ARG A 22 0.81 15.14 -9.34
CA ARG A 22 1.68 15.50 -10.46
C ARG A 22 0.94 15.54 -11.80
N ALA A 23 0.03 14.60 -12.05
CA ALA A 23 -0.73 14.58 -13.28
C ALA A 23 -1.74 15.73 -13.37
N ILE A 24 -2.38 16.12 -12.26
CA ILE A 24 -3.27 17.29 -12.20
C ILE A 24 -2.50 18.56 -12.48
N GLU A 25 -1.36 18.76 -11.82
CA GLU A 25 -0.48 19.92 -12.02
C GLU A 25 0.01 20.02 -13.46
N HIS A 26 0.49 18.90 -14.02
CA HIS A 26 0.97 18.85 -15.40
C HIS A 26 -0.14 19.13 -16.43
N SER A 27 -1.37 18.76 -16.13
CA SER A 27 -2.51 19.02 -17.03
C SER A 27 -2.83 20.50 -17.18
N GLY A 28 -2.58 21.31 -16.16
CA GLY A 28 -2.98 22.71 -16.08
C GLY A 28 -4.50 22.97 -16.12
N LYS A 29 -5.33 21.92 -16.10
CA LYS A 29 -6.80 22.00 -16.28
C LYS A 29 -7.59 21.93 -14.97
N GLY A 30 -6.95 21.56 -13.86
CA GLY A 30 -7.57 21.41 -12.55
C GLY A 30 -6.76 22.09 -11.45
N ARG A 31 -7.41 22.33 -10.31
CA ARG A 31 -6.78 22.66 -9.04
C ARG A 31 -7.09 21.54 -8.04
N TYR A 32 -6.22 21.32 -7.07
CA TYR A 32 -6.50 20.35 -6.01
C TYR A 32 -6.26 20.97 -4.64
N SER A 33 -6.85 20.33 -3.64
CA SER A 33 -6.52 20.48 -2.23
C SER A 33 -6.28 19.09 -1.66
N LEU A 34 -5.15 18.90 -0.98
CA LEU A 34 -4.80 17.63 -0.33
C LEU A 34 -5.19 17.72 1.16
N VAL A 35 -6.17 16.93 1.56
CA VAL A 35 -6.71 16.89 2.93
C VAL A 35 -6.28 15.60 3.61
N TYR A 36 -5.56 15.72 4.73
CA TYR A 36 -5.22 14.60 5.58
C TYR A 36 -6.14 14.50 6.78
N ALA A 37 -6.68 13.32 7.05
CA ALA A 37 -7.60 13.10 8.16
C ALA A 37 -6.94 13.24 9.54
N GLY A 38 -5.66 12.88 9.66
CA GLY A 38 -4.92 12.91 10.91
C GLY A 38 -4.37 14.29 11.29
N ARG A 39 -3.42 14.26 12.22
CA ARG A 39 -2.75 15.45 12.76
C ARG A 39 -1.52 15.81 11.93
N ASP A 40 -1.07 17.06 12.03
CA ASP A 40 0.14 17.56 11.37
C ASP A 40 1.44 17.04 11.99
N ASP A 41 1.39 16.62 13.26
CA ASP A 41 2.47 16.00 14.02
C ASP A 41 2.44 14.46 14.01
N ASP A 42 1.70 13.83 13.09
CA ASP A 42 1.67 12.38 12.93
C ASP A 42 3.06 11.85 12.60
N ALA A 43 3.63 11.07 13.52
CA ALA A 43 4.97 10.50 13.39
C ALA A 43 5.13 9.53 12.19
N THR A 44 4.03 9.10 11.58
CA THR A 44 4.07 8.27 10.36
C THR A 44 4.29 9.08 9.08
N LEU A 45 4.20 10.42 9.18
CA LEU A 45 4.40 11.37 8.08
C LEU A 45 5.79 11.99 8.14
N GLU A 46 6.82 11.14 8.09
CA GLU A 46 8.20 11.63 8.08
C GLU A 46 8.41 12.63 6.90
N PRO A 47 9.14 13.74 7.11
CA PRO A 47 9.44 14.68 6.02
C PRO A 47 10.05 14.02 4.79
N SER A 48 10.90 13.01 4.98
CA SER A 48 11.52 12.23 3.92
C SER A 48 10.52 11.56 2.98
N LEU A 49 9.31 11.23 3.44
CA LEU A 49 8.27 10.65 2.58
C LEU A 49 7.85 11.61 1.45
N PHE A 50 7.64 12.88 1.79
CA PHE A 50 7.22 13.90 0.82
C PHE A 50 8.36 14.26 -0.14
N ASP A 51 9.59 14.31 0.36
CA ASP A 51 10.81 14.53 -0.44
C ASP A 51 11.05 13.35 -1.41
N ASP A 52 10.93 12.11 -0.90
CA ASP A 52 11.09 10.89 -1.70
C ASP A 52 10.03 10.79 -2.80
N LEU A 53 8.79 11.17 -2.51
CA LEU A 53 7.69 11.16 -3.47
C LEU A 53 7.64 12.42 -4.34
N GLN A 54 8.45 13.45 -4.03
CA GLN A 54 8.41 14.78 -4.66
C GLN A 54 6.97 15.32 -4.73
N MET A 55 6.32 15.38 -3.59
CA MET A 55 4.96 15.89 -3.46
C MET A 55 4.87 16.90 -2.31
N PRO A 56 3.93 17.84 -2.34
CA PRO A 56 3.71 18.75 -1.23
C PRO A 56 3.13 18.01 0.00
N ARG A 57 3.30 18.62 1.16
CA ARG A 57 2.55 18.23 2.36
C ARG A 57 1.06 18.55 2.19
N PRO A 58 0.17 17.91 2.99
CA PRO A 58 -1.23 18.27 2.98
C PRO A 58 -1.48 19.77 3.19
N ASP A 59 -2.42 20.32 2.42
CA ASP A 59 -2.88 21.69 2.58
C ASP A 59 -3.69 21.85 3.87
N VAL A 60 -4.39 20.76 4.26
CA VAL A 60 -5.28 20.74 5.44
C VAL A 60 -5.10 19.43 6.22
N PHE A 61 -5.02 19.59 7.54
CA PHE A 61 -5.01 18.50 8.51
C PHE A 61 -6.32 18.58 9.30
N LEU A 62 -7.14 17.54 9.25
CA LEU A 62 -8.39 17.49 10.01
C LEU A 62 -8.15 17.28 11.52
N GLY A 63 -6.95 16.88 11.90
CA GLY A 63 -6.51 16.77 13.28
C GLY A 63 -7.19 15.61 14.05
N VAL A 64 -7.65 14.57 13.35
CA VAL A 64 -8.25 13.39 14.01
C VAL A 64 -7.16 12.57 14.69
N ASP A 65 -7.38 12.29 15.98
CA ASP A 65 -6.48 11.51 16.82
C ASP A 65 -7.29 10.45 17.58
N SER A 66 -7.39 9.26 17.03
CA SER A 66 -8.04 8.11 17.66
C SER A 66 -7.56 6.80 17.02
N THR A 67 -7.61 5.73 17.81
CA THR A 67 -7.39 4.35 17.33
C THR A 67 -8.71 3.59 17.13
N ARG A 68 -9.84 4.18 17.52
CA ARG A 68 -11.18 3.59 17.44
C ARG A 68 -11.83 3.97 16.11
N LEU A 69 -12.13 2.99 15.26
CA LEU A 69 -12.61 3.21 13.89
C LEU A 69 -13.88 4.08 13.83
N ASN A 70 -14.86 3.83 14.71
CA ASN A 70 -16.11 4.61 14.73
C ASN A 70 -15.89 6.05 15.20
N GLU A 71 -14.92 6.27 16.08
CA GLU A 71 -14.55 7.61 16.53
C GLU A 71 -13.84 8.37 15.42
N ILE A 72 -12.90 7.72 14.69
CA ILE A 72 -12.30 8.29 13.49
C ILE A 72 -13.39 8.70 12.50
N THR A 73 -14.33 7.80 12.21
CA THR A 73 -15.45 8.07 11.29
C THR A 73 -16.24 9.33 11.70
N SER A 74 -16.66 9.41 12.97
CA SER A 74 -17.47 10.54 13.45
C SER A 74 -16.71 11.87 13.44
N GLN A 75 -15.45 11.87 13.87
CA GLN A 75 -14.63 13.08 13.88
C GLN A 75 -14.31 13.57 12.47
N VAL A 76 -13.96 12.66 11.54
CA VAL A 76 -13.75 13.04 10.14
C VAL A 76 -15.01 13.60 9.51
N MET A 77 -16.18 12.98 9.74
CA MET A 77 -17.44 13.51 9.21
C MET A 77 -17.66 14.95 9.63
N ALA A 78 -17.53 15.26 10.92
CA ALA A 78 -17.77 16.60 11.44
C ALA A 78 -16.75 17.63 10.91
N ARG A 79 -15.47 17.27 10.92
CA ARG A 79 -14.38 18.19 10.53
C ARG A 79 -14.27 18.39 9.03
N PHE A 80 -14.53 17.35 8.25
CA PHE A 80 -14.54 17.44 6.79
C PHE A 80 -15.75 18.22 6.28
N ASP A 81 -16.90 18.07 6.94
CA ASP A 81 -18.08 18.88 6.67
C ASP A 81 -17.82 20.38 6.88
N ALA A 82 -17.22 20.74 8.02
CA ALA A 82 -16.82 22.12 8.31
C ALA A 82 -15.74 22.66 7.33
N PHE A 83 -14.80 21.80 6.88
CA PHE A 83 -13.83 22.16 5.83
C PHE A 83 -14.53 22.57 4.54
N LEU A 84 -15.52 21.79 4.11
CA LEU A 84 -16.27 22.06 2.86
C LEU A 84 -17.14 23.32 2.92
N ASP A 85 -17.45 23.84 4.10
CA ASP A 85 -18.12 25.16 4.25
C ASP A 85 -17.19 26.31 3.82
N CYS A 86 -15.90 26.16 4.04
CA CYS A 86 -14.91 27.19 3.73
C CYS A 86 -14.24 27.01 2.36
N TYR A 87 -14.23 25.78 1.84
CA TYR A 87 -13.49 25.41 0.63
C TYR A 87 -14.43 24.69 -0.37
N PRO A 88 -15.11 25.42 -1.24
CA PRO A 88 -15.97 24.80 -2.26
C PRO A 88 -15.16 23.99 -3.25
N VAL A 89 -15.62 22.76 -3.53
CA VAL A 89 -14.98 21.81 -4.44
C VAL A 89 -16.01 21.21 -5.39
N ASP A 90 -15.56 20.78 -6.57
CA ASP A 90 -16.42 20.13 -7.56
C ASP A 90 -16.41 18.61 -7.41
N VAL A 91 -15.25 18.06 -7.08
CA VAL A 91 -15.02 16.62 -6.99
C VAL A 91 -14.25 16.28 -5.71
N VAL A 92 -14.71 15.26 -5.00
CA VAL A 92 -13.97 14.64 -3.88
C VAL A 92 -13.43 13.30 -4.36
N ILE A 93 -12.13 13.09 -4.20
CA ILE A 93 -11.46 11.79 -4.44
C ILE A 93 -11.12 11.19 -3.09
N VAL A 94 -11.60 9.98 -2.84
CA VAL A 94 -11.22 9.16 -1.68
C VAL A 94 -10.36 7.98 -2.13
N VAL A 95 -9.46 7.53 -1.26
CA VAL A 95 -8.44 6.53 -1.61
C VAL A 95 -8.49 5.35 -0.65
N ASP A 96 -8.49 4.14 -1.18
CA ASP A 96 -8.53 2.89 -0.41
C ASP A 96 -9.80 2.76 0.46
N ASP A 97 -9.65 2.09 1.62
CA ASP A 97 -10.72 1.51 2.41
C ASP A 97 -10.67 1.90 3.90
N LEU A 98 -10.20 3.10 4.20
CA LEU A 98 -10.06 3.57 5.57
C LEU A 98 -11.38 4.10 6.14
N ALA A 99 -11.53 4.06 7.47
CA ALA A 99 -12.66 4.68 8.16
C ALA A 99 -12.76 6.18 7.86
N SER A 100 -11.62 6.86 7.72
CA SER A 100 -11.53 8.28 7.37
C SER A 100 -12.00 8.56 5.94
N THR A 101 -11.59 7.75 4.97
CA THR A 101 -11.99 7.92 3.57
C THR A 101 -13.46 7.57 3.36
N MET A 102 -13.98 6.57 4.06
CA MET A 102 -15.41 6.27 4.10
C MET A 102 -16.21 7.44 4.68
N ALA A 103 -15.76 8.03 5.78
CA ALA A 103 -16.42 9.17 6.40
C ALA A 103 -16.49 10.37 5.44
N ALA A 104 -15.39 10.68 4.76
CA ALA A 104 -15.34 11.75 3.76
C ALA A 104 -16.27 11.46 2.56
N ALA A 105 -16.37 10.21 2.12
CA ALA A 105 -17.28 9.79 1.06
C ALA A 105 -18.74 10.06 1.42
N ILE A 106 -19.15 9.71 2.65
CA ILE A 106 -20.51 9.96 3.13
C ILE A 106 -20.83 11.47 3.15
N VAL A 107 -19.91 12.29 3.66
CA VAL A 107 -20.07 13.75 3.70
C VAL A 107 -20.17 14.33 2.30
N ALA A 108 -19.27 13.95 1.40
CA ALA A 108 -19.28 14.42 0.01
C ALA A 108 -20.63 14.16 -0.67
N LYS A 109 -21.17 12.95 -0.52
CA LYS A 109 -22.47 12.60 -1.12
C LYS A 109 -23.65 13.32 -0.48
N LYS A 110 -23.66 13.51 0.85
CA LYS A 110 -24.72 14.29 1.53
C LYS A 110 -24.72 15.76 1.10
N ARG A 111 -23.57 16.30 0.67
CA ARG A 111 -23.43 17.65 0.11
C ARG A 111 -23.71 17.73 -1.39
N GLY A 112 -24.05 16.60 -2.04
CA GLY A 112 -24.33 16.56 -3.47
C GLY A 112 -23.09 16.73 -4.35
N LEU A 113 -21.89 16.54 -3.80
CA LEU A 113 -20.63 16.62 -4.55
C LEU A 113 -20.39 15.36 -5.38
N THR A 114 -19.68 15.51 -6.51
CA THR A 114 -19.19 14.35 -7.27
C THR A 114 -18.14 13.60 -6.45
N LEU A 115 -18.35 12.30 -6.26
CA LEU A 115 -17.45 11.42 -5.51
C LEU A 115 -16.74 10.44 -6.46
N ALA A 116 -15.43 10.41 -6.40
CA ALA A 116 -14.61 9.42 -7.10
C ALA A 116 -13.83 8.54 -6.10
N HIS A 117 -13.85 7.23 -6.32
CA HIS A 117 -13.11 6.27 -5.49
C HIS A 117 -11.89 5.73 -6.26
N LEU A 118 -10.71 5.94 -5.71
CA LEU A 118 -9.44 5.40 -6.20
C LEU A 118 -9.14 4.07 -5.49
N VAL A 119 -8.88 3.02 -6.26
CA VAL A 119 -8.73 1.61 -5.83
C VAL A 119 -10.08 0.94 -5.52
N ALA A 120 -11.09 1.29 -6.31
CA ALA A 120 -12.45 0.76 -6.19
C ALA A 120 -12.58 -0.73 -6.61
N GLY A 121 -13.67 -1.36 -6.20
CA GLY A 121 -14.02 -2.73 -6.60
C GLY A 121 -13.19 -3.83 -5.93
N THR A 122 -12.32 -3.48 -5.01
CA THR A 122 -11.52 -4.44 -4.23
C THR A 122 -12.41 -5.10 -3.16
N ARG A 123 -12.40 -6.45 -3.07
CA ARG A 123 -13.23 -7.21 -2.11
C ARG A 123 -12.45 -8.35 -1.48
N SER A 124 -12.64 -8.51 -0.17
CA SER A 124 -12.27 -9.72 0.59
C SER A 124 -13.43 -10.69 0.72
N PHE A 125 -14.66 -10.19 0.58
CA PHE A 125 -15.93 -10.90 0.85
C PHE A 125 -16.06 -11.38 2.29
N ASP A 126 -15.29 -10.83 3.22
CA ASP A 126 -15.39 -11.12 4.64
C ASP A 126 -15.95 -9.91 5.40
N MET A 127 -17.24 -9.95 5.69
CA MET A 127 -17.94 -8.87 6.42
C MET A 127 -17.46 -8.67 7.88
N LYS A 128 -16.63 -9.57 8.41
CA LYS A 128 -15.99 -9.39 9.71
C LYS A 128 -14.80 -8.42 9.64
N MET A 129 -14.33 -8.14 8.44
CA MET A 129 -13.26 -7.17 8.23
C MET A 129 -13.83 -5.74 8.14
N PRO A 130 -13.46 -4.82 9.05
CA PRO A 130 -13.93 -3.43 8.99
C PRO A 130 -13.67 -2.75 7.64
N LYS A 131 -12.57 -3.07 7.00
CA LYS A 131 -12.20 -2.55 5.67
C LYS A 131 -13.20 -2.97 4.59
N GLU A 132 -13.75 -4.18 4.66
CA GLU A 132 -14.75 -4.63 3.69
C GLU A 132 -16.04 -3.80 3.79
N VAL A 133 -16.47 -3.49 5.00
CA VAL A 133 -17.60 -2.58 5.23
C VAL A 133 -17.34 -1.21 4.61
N ASN A 134 -16.14 -0.67 4.82
CA ASN A 134 -15.75 0.62 4.26
C ASN A 134 -15.80 0.61 2.72
N ARG A 135 -15.26 -0.44 2.09
CA ARG A 135 -15.25 -0.61 0.61
C ARG A 135 -16.65 -0.60 0.03
N LEU A 136 -17.55 -1.39 0.63
CA LEU A 136 -18.95 -1.47 0.18
C LEU A 136 -19.64 -0.11 0.26
N VAL A 137 -19.44 0.62 1.36
CA VAL A 137 -20.04 1.95 1.55
C VAL A 137 -19.46 2.96 0.54
N ILE A 138 -18.12 3.00 0.38
CA ILE A 138 -17.48 3.97 -0.52
C ILE A 138 -17.89 3.68 -1.97
N ASP A 139 -17.80 2.43 -2.41
CA ASP A 139 -18.16 2.07 -3.78
C ASP A 139 -19.64 2.35 -4.08
N ALA A 140 -20.55 2.00 -3.16
CA ALA A 140 -21.97 2.24 -3.35
C ALA A 140 -22.35 3.74 -3.44
N LEU A 141 -21.57 4.62 -2.82
CA LEU A 141 -21.80 6.05 -2.84
C LEU A 141 -21.12 6.77 -4.01
N SER A 142 -20.11 6.15 -4.64
CA SER A 142 -19.25 6.82 -5.62
C SER A 142 -19.92 6.96 -6.98
N ASP A 143 -19.80 8.15 -7.56
CA ASP A 143 -20.24 8.44 -8.92
C ASP A 143 -19.25 7.92 -9.96
N ILE A 144 -17.96 7.82 -9.58
CA ILE A 144 -16.87 7.37 -10.46
C ILE A 144 -16.02 6.35 -9.69
N LEU A 145 -15.81 5.19 -10.30
CA LEU A 145 -15.02 4.11 -9.74
C LEU A 145 -13.76 3.85 -10.59
N PHE A 146 -12.57 4.07 -10.00
CA PHE A 146 -11.28 3.77 -10.63
C PHE A 146 -10.73 2.46 -10.11
N THR A 147 -10.69 1.44 -10.95
CA THR A 147 -10.31 0.08 -10.58
C THR A 147 -8.89 -0.26 -11.06
N ALA A 148 -8.19 -1.08 -10.26
CA ALA A 148 -6.78 -1.41 -10.49
C ALA A 148 -6.56 -2.56 -11.48
N GLY A 149 -7.54 -3.41 -11.71
CA GLY A 149 -7.41 -4.60 -12.56
C GLY A 149 -8.74 -5.20 -12.99
N ILE A 150 -8.67 -6.28 -13.76
CA ILE A 150 -9.83 -6.93 -14.38
C ILE A 150 -10.84 -7.39 -13.32
N ARG A 151 -10.36 -8.00 -12.23
CA ARG A 151 -11.23 -8.54 -11.18
C ARG A 151 -11.97 -7.43 -10.44
N SER A 152 -11.27 -6.43 -9.97
CA SER A 152 -11.89 -5.29 -9.28
C SER A 152 -12.86 -4.53 -10.19
N ASN A 153 -12.52 -4.40 -11.48
CA ASN A 153 -13.42 -3.82 -12.47
C ASN A 153 -14.70 -4.64 -12.66
N SER A 154 -14.59 -5.96 -12.74
CA SER A 154 -15.74 -6.84 -12.86
C SER A 154 -16.65 -6.82 -11.63
N VAL A 155 -16.07 -6.72 -10.43
CA VAL A 155 -16.82 -6.58 -9.17
C VAL A 155 -17.57 -5.26 -9.14
N ALA A 156 -16.86 -4.15 -9.34
CA ALA A 156 -17.43 -2.81 -9.32
C ALA A 156 -18.57 -2.65 -10.34
N SER A 157 -18.36 -3.11 -11.58
CA SER A 157 -19.39 -3.03 -12.63
C SER A 157 -20.66 -3.84 -12.30
N ARG A 158 -20.50 -4.98 -11.66
CA ARG A 158 -21.67 -5.79 -11.25
C ARG A 158 -22.45 -5.19 -10.09
N GLU A 159 -21.75 -4.62 -9.13
CA GLU A 159 -22.40 -4.04 -7.94
C GLU A 159 -23.07 -2.70 -8.25
N GLN A 160 -22.53 -1.92 -9.19
CA GLN A 160 -23.11 -0.64 -9.60
C GLN A 160 -24.20 -0.73 -10.66
N GLY A 161 -24.29 -1.86 -11.37
CA GLY A 161 -25.27 -2.07 -12.44
C GLY A 161 -24.88 -1.44 -13.80
N GLU A 162 -25.79 -1.54 -14.76
CA GLU A 162 -25.59 -0.99 -16.09
C GLU A 162 -25.56 0.53 -16.08
N GLY A 163 -24.60 1.12 -16.81
CA GLY A 163 -24.43 2.58 -16.89
C GLY A 163 -23.55 3.21 -15.82
N SER A 164 -22.89 2.40 -14.98
CA SER A 164 -21.96 2.91 -13.99
C SER A 164 -20.70 3.51 -14.63
N ASN A 165 -20.20 4.61 -14.03
CA ASN A 165 -18.93 5.23 -14.40
C ASN A 165 -17.76 4.45 -13.78
N THR A 166 -17.60 3.19 -14.17
CA THR A 166 -16.52 2.30 -13.72
C THR A 166 -15.43 2.21 -14.77
N TYR A 167 -14.22 2.60 -14.40
CA TYR A 167 -13.08 2.66 -15.30
C TYR A 167 -11.92 1.83 -14.80
N MET A 168 -11.50 0.83 -15.58
CA MET A 168 -10.26 0.11 -15.33
C MET A 168 -9.07 0.98 -15.77
N VAL A 169 -8.49 1.70 -14.84
CA VAL A 169 -7.38 2.64 -15.10
C VAL A 169 -6.00 2.03 -14.88
N GLY A 170 -5.92 0.93 -14.15
CA GLY A 170 -4.68 0.30 -13.72
C GLY A 170 -4.35 0.57 -12.25
N ASN A 171 -3.23 0.06 -11.79
CA ASN A 171 -2.80 0.21 -10.41
C ASN A 171 -1.95 1.47 -10.23
N ILE A 172 -2.48 2.45 -9.51
CA ILE A 172 -1.83 3.75 -9.27
C ILE A 172 -0.49 3.64 -8.50
N LEU A 173 -0.28 2.57 -7.74
CA LEU A 173 0.98 2.34 -7.05
C LEU A 173 2.15 2.19 -8.04
N MET A 174 1.89 1.62 -9.22
CA MET A 174 2.90 1.44 -10.27
C MET A 174 3.42 2.77 -10.83
N ASP A 175 2.60 3.80 -10.82
CA ASP A 175 3.00 5.15 -11.24
C ASP A 175 4.07 5.71 -10.29
N SER A 176 3.91 5.51 -8.99
CA SER A 176 4.90 5.93 -7.98
C SER A 176 6.19 5.11 -8.08
N LEU A 177 6.09 3.79 -8.25
CA LEU A 177 7.27 2.94 -8.43
C LEU A 177 8.07 3.35 -9.66
N ARG A 178 7.40 3.51 -10.80
CA ARG A 178 8.03 3.96 -12.04
C ARG A 178 8.71 5.32 -11.90
N PHE A 179 8.03 6.27 -11.25
CA PHE A 179 8.56 7.60 -11.00
C PHE A 179 9.78 7.57 -10.08
N CYS A 180 9.77 6.72 -9.04
CA CYS A 180 10.85 6.62 -8.06
C CYS A 180 12.02 5.75 -8.55
N GLN A 181 11.81 4.85 -9.50
CA GLN A 181 12.81 3.88 -9.96
C GLN A 181 14.20 4.49 -10.27
N PRO A 182 14.35 5.60 -11.02
CA PRO A 182 15.67 6.19 -11.31
C PRO A 182 16.30 6.88 -10.09
N ARG A 183 15.59 7.01 -8.98
CA ARG A 183 16.05 7.67 -7.75
C ARG A 183 16.21 6.72 -6.57
N LEU A 184 15.98 5.42 -6.78
CA LEU A 184 16.19 4.41 -5.74
C LEU A 184 17.62 4.49 -5.22
N ARG A 185 17.77 4.38 -3.89
CA ARG A 185 19.07 4.53 -3.21
C ARG A 185 19.40 3.28 -2.43
N GLN A 186 20.55 2.69 -2.72
CA GLN A 186 21.08 1.58 -1.93
C GLN A 186 21.28 2.02 -0.48
N PRO A 187 20.70 1.30 0.50
CA PRO A 187 20.96 1.59 1.91
C PRO A 187 22.45 1.37 2.24
N THR A 188 23.03 2.30 2.99
CA THR A 188 24.39 2.16 3.54
C THR A 188 24.36 1.34 4.83
N LEU A 189 25.49 0.79 5.25
CA LEU A 189 25.59 0.08 6.54
C LEU A 189 25.21 0.97 7.73
N GLU A 190 25.46 2.28 7.64
CA GLU A 190 25.04 3.25 8.65
C GLU A 190 23.51 3.38 8.73
N SER A 191 22.83 3.32 7.58
CA SER A 191 21.35 3.34 7.51
C SER A 191 20.71 1.99 7.82
N LEU A 192 21.53 0.93 7.90
CA LEU A 192 21.13 -0.44 8.25
C LEU A 192 21.85 -0.90 9.53
N PRO A 193 21.58 -0.30 10.71
CA PRO A 193 22.25 -0.71 11.94
C PRO A 193 21.88 -2.15 12.29
N CYS A 194 22.69 -3.08 11.80
CA CYS A 194 22.46 -4.53 11.82
C CYS A 194 23.30 -5.27 12.88
N GLY A 195 23.98 -4.54 13.77
CA GLY A 195 24.82 -5.14 14.82
C GLY A 195 25.98 -5.99 14.28
N GLY A 196 26.55 -5.62 13.13
CA GLY A 196 27.65 -6.34 12.50
C GLY A 196 27.25 -7.62 11.74
N LYS A 197 25.95 -7.83 11.50
CA LYS A 197 25.46 -9.02 10.74
C LYS A 197 25.58 -8.86 9.22
N LEU A 198 25.85 -7.65 8.74
CA LEU A 198 26.16 -7.34 7.33
C LEU A 198 27.53 -6.69 7.26
N GLU A 199 28.28 -7.01 6.22
CA GLU A 199 29.61 -6.48 5.92
C GLU A 199 29.56 -5.54 4.70
N GLU A 200 30.65 -4.82 4.45
CA GLU A 200 30.79 -4.03 3.24
C GLU A 200 30.63 -4.90 1.99
N GLY A 201 29.89 -4.43 0.98
CA GLY A 201 29.56 -5.24 -0.19
C GLY A 201 28.38 -6.21 -0.01
N TRP A 202 27.67 -6.17 1.12
CA TRP A 202 26.54 -7.08 1.41
C TRP A 202 25.49 -7.17 0.28
N ALA A 203 25.30 -6.10 -0.44
CA ALA A 203 24.29 -6.02 -1.51
C ALA A 203 24.73 -6.67 -2.84
N GLU A 204 25.98 -7.06 -2.96
CA GLU A 204 26.52 -7.81 -4.12
C GLU A 204 26.15 -9.29 -4.05
N ALA A 205 25.88 -9.79 -2.85
CA ALA A 205 25.42 -11.15 -2.60
C ALA A 205 23.88 -11.23 -2.55
N PRO A 206 23.30 -12.41 -2.84
CA PRO A 206 21.86 -12.61 -2.70
C PRO A 206 21.39 -12.39 -1.26
N TYR A 207 20.24 -11.73 -1.08
CA TYR A 207 19.57 -11.57 0.21
C TYR A 207 18.07 -11.71 0.04
N LEU A 208 17.37 -12.04 1.13
CA LEU A 208 15.92 -12.02 1.22
C LEU A 208 15.46 -10.82 2.04
N VAL A 209 14.26 -10.34 1.76
CA VAL A 209 13.62 -9.29 2.55
C VAL A 209 12.40 -9.86 3.27
N LEU A 210 12.27 -9.59 4.57
CA LEU A 210 11.12 -9.97 5.37
C LEU A 210 10.43 -8.72 5.92
N THR A 211 9.12 -8.59 5.69
CA THR A 211 8.31 -7.54 6.33
C THR A 211 7.13 -8.15 7.08
N ILE A 212 6.90 -7.70 8.31
CA ILE A 212 5.78 -8.12 9.16
C ILE A 212 5.18 -6.87 9.81
N ASN A 213 3.91 -6.60 9.53
CA ASN A 213 3.18 -5.44 10.05
C ASN A 213 1.80 -5.80 10.62
N ARG A 214 1.28 -7.01 10.34
CA ARG A 214 -0.06 -7.42 10.75
C ARG A 214 -0.10 -7.67 12.26
N ARG A 215 -0.91 -6.88 12.98
CA ARG A 215 -1.06 -6.99 14.45
C ARG A 215 -1.40 -8.39 14.93
N ALA A 216 -2.23 -9.13 14.18
CA ALA A 216 -2.59 -10.50 14.54
C ALA A 216 -1.38 -11.46 14.55
N LEU A 217 -0.34 -11.23 13.74
CA LEU A 217 0.92 -12.00 13.77
C LEU A 217 1.84 -11.58 14.92
N LEU A 218 1.73 -10.33 15.36
CA LEU A 218 2.56 -9.78 16.44
C LEU A 218 1.93 -9.96 17.84
N ALA A 219 0.67 -10.38 17.90
CA ALA A 219 -0.04 -10.62 19.15
C ALA A 219 0.59 -11.76 19.98
N GLU A 220 0.39 -11.71 21.30
CA GLU A 220 0.93 -12.69 22.26
C GLU A 220 0.55 -14.12 21.86
N GLU A 221 -0.71 -14.32 21.49
CA GLU A 221 -1.28 -15.63 21.13
C GLU A 221 -0.66 -16.22 19.85
N ALA A 222 -0.07 -15.38 19.00
CA ALA A 222 0.57 -15.79 17.75
C ALA A 222 2.08 -16.02 17.88
N ARG A 223 2.70 -15.69 19.01
CA ARG A 223 4.17 -15.70 19.19
C ARG A 223 4.83 -17.04 18.91
N GLU A 224 4.25 -18.12 19.36
CA GLU A 224 4.80 -19.46 19.11
C GLU A 224 4.79 -19.78 17.62
N ARG A 225 3.65 -19.55 16.96
CA ARG A 225 3.49 -19.74 15.51
C ARG A 225 4.44 -18.85 14.72
N LEU A 226 4.53 -17.56 15.08
CA LEU A 226 5.48 -16.66 14.46
C LEU A 226 6.92 -17.14 14.62
N GLY A 227 7.29 -17.61 15.81
CA GLY A 227 8.62 -18.21 16.08
C GLY A 227 8.91 -19.39 15.15
N GLN A 228 7.96 -20.30 14.98
CA GLN A 228 8.07 -21.45 14.06
C GLN A 228 8.21 -21.00 12.60
N MET A 229 7.45 -20.00 12.18
CA MET A 229 7.55 -19.42 10.83
C MET A 229 8.94 -18.79 10.58
N LEU A 230 9.43 -17.97 11.52
CA LEU A 230 10.75 -17.33 11.41
C LEU A 230 11.88 -18.35 11.37
N GLN A 231 11.79 -19.41 12.18
CA GLN A 231 12.73 -20.52 12.15
C GLN A 231 12.69 -21.25 10.80
N ALA A 232 11.51 -21.52 10.28
CA ALA A 232 11.33 -22.14 8.96
C ALA A 232 11.95 -21.31 7.83
N ILE A 233 11.74 -19.98 7.84
CA ILE A 233 12.32 -19.04 6.89
C ILE A 233 13.85 -19.08 6.95
N THR A 234 14.43 -18.90 8.13
CA THR A 234 15.88 -18.77 8.31
C THR A 234 16.61 -20.07 8.01
N GLN A 235 16.07 -21.22 8.41
CA GLN A 235 16.63 -22.52 8.06
C GLN A 235 16.56 -22.80 6.56
N ALA A 236 15.45 -22.44 5.90
CA ALA A 236 15.30 -22.64 4.46
C ALA A 236 16.15 -21.66 3.62
N ALA A 237 16.42 -20.46 4.14
CA ALA A 237 17.30 -19.48 3.52
C ALA A 237 18.79 -19.92 3.56
N GLY A 238 19.15 -20.77 4.54
CA GLY A 238 20.53 -21.25 4.69
C GLY A 238 21.52 -20.10 4.96
N PRO A 239 22.57 -19.93 4.15
CA PRO A 239 23.56 -18.87 4.33
C PRO A 239 23.08 -17.49 3.83
N ILE A 240 21.95 -17.42 3.14
CA ILE A 240 21.44 -16.16 2.56
C ILE A 240 20.85 -15.31 3.69
N PRO A 241 21.33 -14.06 3.90
CA PRO A 241 20.80 -13.19 4.94
C PRO A 241 19.35 -12.80 4.67
N VAL A 242 18.54 -12.78 5.72
CA VAL A 242 17.15 -12.31 5.71
C VAL A 242 17.10 -10.95 6.39
N ILE A 243 17.06 -9.89 5.58
CA ILE A 243 17.02 -8.51 6.06
C ILE A 243 15.57 -8.16 6.39
N ALA A 244 15.34 -7.69 7.61
CA ALA A 244 13.99 -7.43 8.10
C ALA A 244 13.84 -5.97 8.55
N PRO A 245 13.36 -5.06 7.66
CA PRO A 245 12.96 -3.71 8.05
C PRO A 245 11.69 -3.77 8.92
N LEU A 246 11.81 -3.46 10.21
CA LEU A 246 10.77 -3.67 11.20
C LEU A 246 10.46 -2.39 11.97
N ARG A 247 9.18 -2.12 12.22
CA ARG A 247 8.73 -1.10 13.17
C ARG A 247 8.87 -1.59 14.61
N ASP A 248 8.84 -0.68 15.57
CA ASP A 248 9.13 -0.95 16.99
C ASP A 248 8.41 -2.18 17.58
N GLU A 249 7.13 -2.34 17.27
CA GLU A 249 6.35 -3.48 17.74
C GLU A 249 6.88 -4.81 17.16
N ALA A 250 7.06 -4.86 15.84
CA ALA A 250 7.62 -6.03 15.15
C ALA A 250 9.08 -6.26 15.55
N MET A 251 9.88 -5.20 15.72
CA MET A 251 11.26 -5.27 16.14
C MET A 251 11.38 -6.00 17.50
N ARG A 252 10.54 -5.64 18.47
CA ARG A 252 10.55 -6.28 19.81
C ARG A 252 10.25 -7.79 19.78
N VAL A 253 9.42 -8.22 18.85
CA VAL A 253 8.97 -9.62 18.74
C VAL A 253 9.93 -10.44 17.86
N VAL A 254 10.31 -9.88 16.70
CA VAL A 254 11.02 -10.60 15.63
C VAL A 254 12.54 -10.60 15.85
N SER A 255 13.12 -9.56 16.45
CA SER A 255 14.57 -9.43 16.65
C SER A 255 15.20 -10.54 17.52
N ARG A 256 14.38 -11.29 18.24
CA ARG A 256 14.82 -12.46 19.05
C ARG A 256 15.22 -13.67 18.19
N ALA A 257 14.85 -13.69 16.92
CA ALA A 257 15.26 -14.74 15.99
C ALA A 257 16.71 -14.50 15.55
N ALA A 258 17.65 -15.27 16.07
CA ALA A 258 19.09 -15.03 15.95
C ALA A 258 19.64 -14.98 14.52
N ALA A 259 18.98 -15.63 13.57
CA ALA A 259 19.41 -15.73 12.17
C ALA A 259 18.86 -14.62 11.24
N LEU A 260 18.07 -13.68 11.77
CA LEU A 260 17.57 -12.53 11.01
C LEU A 260 18.53 -11.33 11.13
N VAL A 261 18.47 -10.45 10.14
CA VAL A 261 19.11 -9.13 10.16
C VAL A 261 18.03 -8.07 10.35
N PRO A 262 17.59 -7.80 11.59
CA PRO A 262 16.58 -6.78 11.85
C PRO A 262 17.19 -5.39 11.65
N VAL A 263 16.49 -4.52 10.93
CA VAL A 263 16.90 -3.14 10.69
C VAL A 263 15.73 -2.19 10.95
N ALA A 264 16.04 -0.94 11.29
CA ALA A 264 15.03 0.09 11.47
C ALA A 264 14.26 0.36 10.17
N PRO A 265 13.07 0.98 10.22
CA PRO A 265 12.34 1.40 9.04
C PRO A 265 13.19 2.26 8.13
N LEU A 266 13.12 2.02 6.84
CA LEU A 266 13.85 2.74 5.80
C LEU A 266 12.99 3.84 5.18
N SER A 267 13.64 4.84 4.55
CA SER A 267 12.95 5.78 3.68
C SER A 267 12.30 5.05 2.50
N TYR A 268 11.35 5.70 1.82
CA TYR A 268 10.62 5.07 0.71
C TYR A 268 11.58 4.64 -0.42
N LEU A 269 12.55 5.47 -0.80
CA LEU A 269 13.51 5.16 -1.86
C LEU A 269 14.51 4.07 -1.45
N ALA A 270 14.95 4.04 -0.19
CA ALA A 270 15.85 3.02 0.31
C ALA A 270 15.15 1.66 0.44
N PHE A 271 13.89 1.63 0.93
CA PHE A 271 13.08 0.43 0.97
C PHE A 271 12.78 -0.10 -0.44
N GLY A 272 12.43 0.79 -1.37
CA GLY A 272 12.20 0.45 -2.77
C GLY A 272 13.44 -0.17 -3.42
N TRP A 273 14.63 0.35 -3.13
CA TRP A 273 15.88 -0.25 -3.61
C TRP A 273 16.09 -1.64 -3.02
N LEU A 274 15.94 -1.77 -1.72
CA LEU A 274 16.14 -3.03 -1.00
C LEU A 274 15.22 -4.14 -1.55
N THR A 275 13.95 -3.84 -1.81
CA THR A 275 12.97 -4.80 -2.31
C THR A 275 13.15 -5.10 -3.80
N ALA A 276 13.53 -4.11 -4.61
CA ALA A 276 13.74 -4.30 -6.05
C ALA A 276 14.96 -5.17 -6.40
N HIS A 277 15.98 -5.22 -5.52
CA HIS A 277 17.21 -5.98 -5.74
C HIS A 277 17.28 -7.27 -4.91
N ALA A 278 16.25 -7.58 -4.13
CA ALA A 278 16.20 -8.80 -3.35
C ALA A 278 16.12 -10.06 -4.22
N ARG A 279 16.75 -11.15 -3.77
CA ARG A 279 16.53 -12.50 -4.33
C ARG A 279 15.06 -12.91 -4.19
N GLY A 280 14.40 -12.45 -3.17
CA GLY A 280 12.98 -12.64 -2.93
C GLY A 280 12.49 -11.92 -1.70
N ILE A 281 11.17 -11.78 -1.61
CA ILE A 281 10.47 -11.05 -0.55
C ILE A 281 9.49 -11.98 0.14
N ILE A 282 9.44 -11.87 1.48
CA ILE A 282 8.46 -12.54 2.34
C ILE A 282 7.71 -11.45 3.08
N THR A 283 6.39 -11.38 2.93
CA THR A 283 5.60 -10.25 3.43
C THR A 283 4.19 -10.62 3.83
N ASP A 284 3.62 -9.86 4.76
CA ASP A 284 2.18 -9.85 5.06
C ASP A 284 1.45 -8.65 4.43
N SER A 285 2.16 -7.84 3.64
CA SER A 285 1.63 -6.61 3.03
C SER A 285 1.21 -6.83 1.57
N GLY A 286 -0.04 -6.47 1.24
CA GLY A 286 -0.53 -6.49 -0.14
C GLY A 286 0.24 -5.52 -1.04
N ASN A 287 0.53 -4.31 -0.57
CA ASN A 287 1.28 -3.32 -1.36
C ASN A 287 2.69 -3.83 -1.72
N VAL A 288 3.39 -4.47 -0.77
CA VAL A 288 4.72 -5.04 -1.04
C VAL A 288 4.66 -6.18 -2.07
N ALA A 289 3.59 -6.98 -2.05
CA ALA A 289 3.38 -8.02 -3.07
C ALA A 289 3.09 -7.43 -4.47
N GLU A 290 2.40 -6.28 -4.53
CA GLU A 290 2.20 -5.52 -5.77
C GLU A 290 3.52 -4.93 -6.28
N GLU A 291 4.33 -4.32 -5.41
CA GLU A 291 5.66 -3.79 -5.73
C GLU A 291 6.60 -4.90 -6.23
N ALA A 292 6.60 -6.06 -5.56
CA ALA A 292 7.36 -7.24 -5.98
C ALA A 292 6.94 -7.72 -7.39
N THR A 293 5.64 -7.73 -7.67
CA THR A 293 5.11 -8.08 -9.00
C THR A 293 5.59 -7.10 -10.06
N PHE A 294 5.57 -5.79 -9.76
CA PHE A 294 6.05 -4.75 -10.68
C PHE A 294 7.55 -4.90 -10.98
N ASN A 295 8.35 -5.18 -9.97
CA ASN A 295 9.80 -5.35 -10.10
C ASN A 295 10.21 -6.74 -10.61
N GLY A 296 9.27 -7.68 -10.78
CA GLY A 296 9.56 -9.05 -11.18
C GLY A 296 10.27 -9.89 -10.11
N VAL A 297 10.24 -9.47 -8.85
CA VAL A 297 10.91 -10.12 -7.73
C VAL A 297 10.02 -11.25 -7.17
N PRO A 298 10.55 -12.46 -6.90
CA PRO A 298 9.84 -13.53 -6.22
C PRO A 298 9.23 -13.06 -4.89
N CYS A 299 7.95 -13.36 -4.65
CA CYS A 299 7.26 -12.91 -3.46
C CYS A 299 6.46 -14.03 -2.80
N ILE A 300 6.61 -14.17 -1.49
CA ILE A 300 5.80 -15.03 -0.63
C ILE A 300 4.92 -14.14 0.23
N THR A 301 3.60 -14.34 0.16
CA THR A 301 2.66 -13.67 1.05
C THR A 301 2.23 -14.58 2.19
N LEU A 302 2.39 -14.08 3.43
CA LEU A 302 2.02 -14.76 4.68
C LEU A 302 0.51 -14.78 4.95
N ASN A 303 -0.29 -14.33 4.00
CA ASN A 303 -1.75 -14.35 4.05
C ASN A 303 -2.29 -15.56 3.27
N SER A 304 -3.46 -16.04 3.66
CA SER A 304 -4.18 -17.11 2.95
C SER A 304 -4.99 -16.60 1.76
N TYR A 305 -5.16 -15.28 1.65
CA TYR A 305 -5.88 -14.61 0.56
C TYR A 305 -5.17 -13.32 0.15
N THR A 306 -5.51 -12.79 -1.01
CA THR A 306 -5.12 -11.46 -1.46
C THR A 306 -6.28 -10.76 -2.14
N GLU A 307 -6.36 -9.48 -1.94
CA GLU A 307 -7.32 -8.58 -2.61
C GLU A 307 -6.91 -8.32 -4.07
N HIS A 308 -5.61 -8.39 -4.34
CA HIS A 308 -5.03 -8.21 -5.68
C HIS A 308 -4.60 -9.56 -6.26
N GLN A 309 -5.60 -10.32 -6.76
CA GLN A 309 -5.39 -11.66 -7.31
C GLN A 309 -4.44 -11.68 -8.49
N GLU A 310 -4.31 -10.57 -9.19
CA GLU A 310 -3.40 -10.40 -10.32
C GLU A 310 -1.94 -10.64 -9.91
N THR A 311 -1.56 -10.32 -8.67
CA THR A 311 -0.21 -10.59 -8.14
C THR A 311 0.11 -12.09 -8.11
N VAL A 312 -0.94 -12.92 -7.90
CA VAL A 312 -0.83 -14.38 -7.83
C VAL A 312 -1.02 -15.04 -9.18
N SER A 313 -2.03 -14.62 -9.96
CA SER A 313 -2.38 -15.28 -11.22
C SER A 313 -1.47 -14.89 -12.37
N VAL A 314 -0.97 -13.65 -12.38
CA VAL A 314 -0.11 -13.08 -13.44
C VAL A 314 1.28 -12.76 -12.90
N GLY A 315 1.36 -12.18 -11.70
CA GLY A 315 2.59 -11.72 -11.08
C GLY A 315 3.44 -12.82 -10.44
N THR A 316 4.39 -12.40 -9.63
CA THR A 316 5.41 -13.26 -8.99
C THR A 316 4.99 -13.77 -7.61
N ASN A 317 3.84 -13.36 -7.09
CA ASN A 317 3.41 -13.65 -5.72
C ASN A 317 2.84 -15.07 -5.57
N VAL A 318 3.13 -15.71 -4.42
CA VAL A 318 2.57 -16.99 -4.00
C VAL A 318 1.99 -16.83 -2.60
N LEU A 319 0.73 -17.23 -2.41
CA LEU A 319 0.07 -17.25 -1.11
C LEU A 319 0.44 -18.54 -0.37
N VAL A 320 1.17 -18.40 0.72
CA VAL A 320 1.59 -19.53 1.56
C VAL A 320 0.78 -19.60 2.85
N GLY A 321 0.36 -18.46 3.39
CA GLY A 321 -0.25 -18.37 4.69
C GLY A 321 0.78 -18.51 5.81
N GLU A 322 0.32 -19.01 6.96
CA GLU A 322 1.10 -19.10 8.19
C GLU A 322 1.62 -20.52 8.49
N ASP A 323 1.65 -21.40 7.49
CA ASP A 323 2.12 -22.78 7.61
C ASP A 323 3.65 -22.84 7.48
N PRO A 324 4.40 -23.22 8.56
CA PRO A 324 5.86 -23.23 8.52
C PRO A 324 6.45 -24.22 7.50
N GLN A 325 5.80 -25.34 7.21
CA GLN A 325 6.30 -26.35 6.27
C GLN A 325 6.18 -25.86 4.83
N ARG A 326 5.01 -25.32 4.47
CA ARG A 326 4.79 -24.68 3.16
C ARG A 326 5.71 -23.49 2.96
N LEU A 327 5.93 -22.71 4.02
CA LEU A 327 6.80 -21.55 4.02
C LEU A 327 8.25 -21.96 3.77
N ALA A 328 8.77 -22.97 4.48
CA ALA A 328 10.11 -23.50 4.25
C ALA A 328 10.30 -24.04 2.81
N GLN A 329 9.29 -24.72 2.27
CA GLN A 329 9.34 -25.20 0.88
C GLN A 329 9.42 -24.05 -0.11
N ALA A 330 8.55 -23.04 0.04
CA ALA A 330 8.53 -21.89 -0.85
C ALA A 330 9.84 -21.07 -0.78
N VAL A 331 10.41 -20.90 0.42
CA VAL A 331 11.70 -20.22 0.58
C VAL A 331 12.82 -21.00 -0.10
N ARG A 332 12.88 -22.33 0.04
CA ARG A 332 13.89 -23.15 -0.68
C ARG A 332 13.78 -23.00 -2.20
N GLN A 333 12.59 -23.04 -2.77
CA GLN A 333 12.37 -22.80 -4.20
C GLN A 333 12.81 -21.40 -4.63
N MET A 334 12.48 -20.37 -3.82
CA MET A 334 12.90 -18.98 -4.05
C MET A 334 14.43 -18.85 -4.08
N VAL A 335 15.11 -19.42 -3.10
CA VAL A 335 16.57 -19.41 -2.98
C VAL A 335 17.22 -20.16 -4.13
N ALA A 336 16.71 -21.31 -4.53
CA ALA A 336 17.20 -22.11 -5.65
C ALA A 336 16.98 -21.43 -7.01
N GLY A 337 16.12 -20.41 -7.08
CA GLY A 337 15.72 -19.78 -8.34
C GLY A 337 14.65 -20.56 -9.10
N GLU A 338 14.03 -21.51 -8.46
CA GLU A 338 12.94 -22.32 -8.99
C GLU A 338 11.60 -21.63 -8.74
N TRP A 339 11.46 -20.40 -9.27
CA TRP A 339 10.27 -19.60 -9.06
C TRP A 339 9.45 -19.47 -10.33
N LYS A 340 8.15 -19.32 -10.17
CA LYS A 340 7.25 -19.07 -11.30
C LYS A 340 7.69 -17.81 -12.04
N ARG A 341 7.57 -17.81 -13.34
CA ARG A 341 7.72 -16.60 -14.15
C ARG A 341 6.45 -15.76 -14.02
N GLY A 342 6.61 -14.53 -13.57
CA GLY A 342 5.53 -13.54 -13.54
C GLY A 342 5.61 -12.59 -14.73
N SER A 343 4.54 -11.88 -14.97
CA SER A 343 4.46 -10.74 -15.90
C SER A 343 3.69 -9.61 -15.25
N LEU A 344 3.69 -8.43 -15.86
CA LEU A 344 2.87 -7.32 -15.38
C LEU A 344 1.40 -7.56 -15.73
N PRO A 345 0.49 -7.39 -14.77
CA PRO A 345 -0.94 -7.37 -15.04
C PRO A 345 -1.32 -6.25 -16.01
N ASP A 346 -2.47 -6.40 -16.68
CA ASP A 346 -2.94 -5.40 -17.63
C ASP A 346 -3.08 -4.01 -16.98
N ARG A 347 -2.58 -2.98 -17.67
CA ARG A 347 -2.53 -1.58 -17.21
C ARG A 347 -1.72 -1.30 -15.94
N TRP A 348 -0.87 -2.22 -15.52
CA TRP A 348 0.12 -1.94 -14.46
C TRP A 348 1.39 -1.31 -15.06
N ASP A 349 1.20 -0.35 -15.93
CA ASP A 349 2.23 0.28 -16.77
C ASP A 349 2.76 1.62 -16.22
N GLY A 350 2.26 2.07 -15.06
CA GLY A 350 2.65 3.34 -14.44
C GLY A 350 2.11 4.58 -15.18
N ARG A 351 0.93 4.47 -15.80
CA ARG A 351 0.21 5.58 -16.47
C ARG A 351 -1.24 5.72 -15.98
N THR A 352 -1.51 5.25 -14.78
CA THR A 352 -2.84 5.26 -14.18
C THR A 352 -3.32 6.68 -13.92
N ALA A 353 -2.44 7.52 -13.35
CA ALA A 353 -2.76 8.92 -13.04
C ALA A 353 -3.15 9.73 -14.28
N GLU A 354 -2.46 9.52 -15.41
CA GLU A 354 -2.81 10.17 -16.68
C GLU A 354 -4.23 9.82 -17.14
N ARG A 355 -4.62 8.54 -17.02
CA ARG A 355 -5.96 8.06 -17.38
C ARG A 355 -7.03 8.66 -16.46
N ILE A 356 -6.76 8.71 -15.16
CA ILE A 356 -7.68 9.29 -14.17
C ILE A 356 -7.91 10.78 -14.45
N VAL A 357 -6.84 11.55 -14.63
CA VAL A 357 -6.91 12.98 -14.89
C VAL A 357 -7.67 13.28 -16.18
N LYS A 358 -7.45 12.47 -17.22
CA LYS A 358 -8.21 12.57 -18.46
C LYS A 358 -9.72 12.40 -18.23
N ILE A 359 -10.13 11.37 -17.48
CA ILE A 359 -11.55 11.11 -17.18
C ILE A 359 -12.17 12.22 -16.31
N LEU A 360 -11.40 12.74 -15.34
CA LEU A 360 -11.92 13.74 -14.40
C LEU A 360 -12.02 15.15 -15.00
N LEU A 361 -11.12 15.52 -15.90
CA LEU A 361 -10.96 16.89 -16.39
C LEU A 361 -11.42 17.11 -17.84
N GLU A 362 -11.73 16.07 -18.55
CA GLU A 362 -12.40 16.09 -19.87
C GLU A 362 -13.90 15.85 -19.73
#